data_4467ce6972872deecd8340dc70f09c86
#
_entry.id   4467ce6972872deecd8340dc70f09c86
#
_cell.length_a   1.000
_cell.length_b   1.000
_cell.length_c   1.000
_cell.angle_alpha   90.00
_cell.angle_beta   90.00
_cell.angle_gamma   90.00
#
_symmetry.space_group_name_H-M   'P 1'
#
loop_
_entity.id
_entity.type
_entity.pdbx_description
1 polymer ?
#
loop_
_entity_poly.entity_id
_entity_poly.type
_entity_poly.pdbx_seq_one_letter_code
_entity_poly.pdbx_strand_id
1 'polypeptide(L)'
;VGPFSGRGVAMFLLYLLGAVSAMTAAWVVKKITDRSGLLLPFYMEMPPYRIPTLRSVGIAMWEPTKAFLHKAGTIIMLTTIIIWALTTFPMRSNAELTKAGIDPGNDVAVAAYTMDHSIAARVGKAVEPVFEPLGFDWRVDVSLIGSLAAREGAVSSLGQMASATDPEDDTEVAQQLDRWTWTHGEHQGEKIFTPATIVALILFFAYALQCMSTVAIMKRETGGWKWPAIAFGYMFVLAWMMAFIGHLVTNLLI
;
A
#
# COMPACT_ATOMS: atom_id res chain seq x y z
N VAL A 1 8.01 28.16 1.75
CA VAL A 1 7.78 26.85 2.33
C VAL A 1 8.09 26.96 3.83
N GLY A 2 7.09 27.31 4.65
CA GLY A 2 7.23 27.44 6.08
C GLY A 2 6.93 26.12 6.82
N PRO A 3 7.30 25.98 8.12
CA PRO A 3 7.05 24.77 8.92
C PRO A 3 5.55 24.46 9.09
N PHE A 4 4.66 25.38 8.78
CA PHE A 4 3.20 25.22 8.78
C PHE A 4 2.61 25.03 7.38
N SER A 5 3.33 24.43 6.46
CA SER A 5 2.73 24.05 5.17
C SER A 5 1.65 22.99 5.41
N GLY A 6 0.56 23.01 4.63
CA GLY A 6 -0.53 22.02 4.76
C GLY A 6 -0.05 20.57 4.76
N ARG A 7 1.02 20.27 3.99
CA ARG A 7 1.69 18.96 3.97
C ARG A 7 2.33 18.60 5.33
N GLY A 8 2.96 19.57 5.98
CA GLY A 8 3.59 19.37 7.31
C GLY A 8 2.54 19.10 8.39
N VAL A 9 1.43 19.85 8.37
CA VAL A 9 0.31 19.64 9.30
C VAL A 9 -0.34 18.27 9.08
N ALA A 10 -0.57 17.86 7.84
CA ALA A 10 -1.11 16.54 7.51
C ALA A 10 -0.20 15.41 8.03
N MET A 11 1.11 15.50 7.81
CA MET A 11 2.08 14.53 8.34
C MET A 11 2.05 14.47 9.87
N PHE A 12 2.03 15.60 10.54
CA PHE A 12 1.96 15.66 12.02
C PHE A 12 0.68 15.02 12.55
N LEU A 13 -0.46 15.31 11.93
CA LEU A 13 -1.74 14.71 12.30
C LEU A 13 -1.76 13.20 12.10
N LEU A 14 -1.16 12.69 11.02
CA LEU A 14 -1.03 11.25 10.77
C LEU A 14 -0.15 10.57 11.82
N TYR A 15 0.97 11.18 12.24
CA TYR A 15 1.79 10.64 13.32
C TYR A 15 1.05 10.62 14.64
N LEU A 16 0.34 11.72 14.98
CA LEU A 16 -0.46 11.79 16.19
C LEU A 16 -1.57 10.74 16.20
N LEU A 17 -2.28 10.60 15.06
CA LEU A 17 -3.32 9.60 14.88
C LEU A 17 -2.77 8.18 15.07
N GLY A 18 -1.61 7.88 14.48
CA GLY A 18 -0.93 6.60 14.64
C GLY A 18 -0.55 6.31 16.10
N ALA A 19 0.03 7.28 16.80
CA ALA A 19 0.41 7.14 18.20
C ALA A 19 -0.80 6.90 19.09
N VAL A 20 -1.86 7.68 18.95
CA VAL A 20 -3.10 7.54 19.72
C VAL A 20 -3.76 6.20 19.45
N SER A 21 -3.82 5.78 18.20
CA SER A 21 -4.40 4.49 17.80
C SER A 21 -3.61 3.31 18.38
N ALA A 22 -2.28 3.37 18.34
CA ALA A 22 -1.41 2.34 18.92
C ALA A 22 -1.59 2.23 20.44
N MET A 23 -1.65 3.36 21.15
CA MET A 23 -1.90 3.38 22.60
C MET A 23 -3.29 2.82 22.93
N THR A 24 -4.31 3.20 22.17
CA THR A 24 -5.68 2.71 22.36
C THR A 24 -5.76 1.20 22.11
N ALA A 25 -5.16 0.72 21.02
CA ALA A 25 -5.11 -0.71 20.71
C ALA A 25 -4.38 -1.50 21.81
N ALA A 26 -3.23 -1.02 22.28
CA ALA A 26 -2.48 -1.64 23.37
C ALA A 26 -3.30 -1.69 24.67
N TRP A 27 -4.02 -0.60 25.00
CA TRP A 27 -4.89 -0.56 26.17
C TRP A 27 -6.05 -1.56 26.08
N VAL A 28 -6.71 -1.63 24.91
CA VAL A 28 -7.81 -2.58 24.63
C VAL A 28 -7.31 -4.02 24.75
N VAL A 29 -6.21 -4.35 24.08
CA VAL A 29 -5.61 -5.70 24.13
C VAL A 29 -5.22 -6.07 25.56
N LYS A 30 -4.58 -5.16 26.30
CA LYS A 30 -4.25 -5.36 27.69
C LYS A 30 -5.50 -5.67 28.52
N LYS A 31 -6.56 -4.88 28.38
CA LYS A 31 -7.81 -5.06 29.13
C LYS A 31 -8.51 -6.39 28.84
N ILE A 32 -8.38 -6.89 27.61
CA ILE A 32 -8.97 -8.19 27.19
C ILE A 32 -8.10 -9.37 27.64
N THR A 33 -6.77 -9.20 27.59
CA THR A 33 -5.81 -10.31 27.81
C THR A 33 -5.34 -10.40 29.25
N ASP A 34 -5.29 -9.28 29.99
CA ASP A 34 -4.76 -9.21 31.35
C ASP A 34 -5.79 -9.73 32.37
N ARG A 35 -5.79 -11.06 32.54
CA ARG A 35 -6.56 -11.76 33.60
C ARG A 35 -5.77 -12.00 34.88
N SER A 36 -4.46 -11.76 34.87
CA SER A 36 -3.60 -12.01 36.01
C SER A 36 -2.56 -10.91 36.13
N GLY A 37 -2.78 -9.92 36.97
CA GLY A 37 -1.92 -8.78 37.22
C GLY A 37 -0.52 -9.10 37.76
N LEU A 38 0.15 -10.11 37.24
CA LEU A 38 1.54 -10.44 37.51
C LEU A 38 2.43 -9.46 36.76
N LEU A 39 2.81 -8.40 37.46
CA LEU A 39 3.92 -7.57 37.04
C LEU A 39 5.20 -8.42 37.17
N LEU A 40 5.69 -8.90 36.03
CA LEU A 40 7.03 -9.50 36.00
C LEU A 40 8.02 -8.40 36.38
N PRO A 41 8.90 -8.64 37.41
CA PRO A 41 9.90 -7.66 37.79
C PRO A 41 10.84 -7.42 36.61
N PHE A 42 10.93 -6.18 36.19
CA PHE A 42 11.81 -5.78 35.11
C PHE A 42 13.23 -5.61 35.67
N TYR A 43 14.06 -6.64 35.51
CA TYR A 43 15.49 -6.54 35.81
C TYR A 43 16.21 -6.00 34.58
N MET A 44 16.66 -4.77 34.65
CA MET A 44 17.54 -4.17 33.65
C MET A 44 18.95 -4.10 34.23
N GLU A 45 19.83 -5.01 33.85
CA GLU A 45 21.25 -4.82 34.07
C GLU A 45 21.72 -3.71 33.15
N MET A 46 22.21 -2.60 33.74
CA MET A 46 22.80 -1.52 32.95
C MET A 46 24.14 -2.00 32.39
N PRO A 47 24.27 -2.18 31.08
CA PRO A 47 25.57 -2.51 30.49
C PRO A 47 26.55 -1.35 30.73
N PRO A 48 27.85 -1.64 31.01
CA PRO A 48 28.86 -0.62 31.23
C PRO A 48 28.98 0.28 29.99
N TYR A 49 29.03 1.58 30.19
CA TYR A 49 29.24 2.56 29.13
C TYR A 49 30.60 2.30 28.45
N ARG A 50 30.58 1.91 27.17
CA ARG A 50 31.79 1.74 26.35
C ARG A 50 31.68 2.67 25.16
N ILE A 51 32.77 3.39 24.87
CA ILE A 51 32.88 4.19 23.65
C ILE A 51 32.89 3.23 22.44
N PRO A 52 31.92 3.35 21.52
CA PRO A 52 31.85 2.45 20.38
C PRO A 52 33.05 2.67 19.45
N THR A 53 33.67 1.59 18.99
CA THR A 53 34.73 1.69 17.98
C THR A 53 34.12 1.91 16.60
N LEU A 54 34.76 2.67 15.73
CA LEU A 54 34.28 2.92 14.35
C LEU A 54 34.05 1.61 13.59
N ARG A 55 34.88 0.62 13.84
CA ARG A 55 34.72 -0.71 13.24
C ARG A 55 33.44 -1.42 13.68
N SER A 56 33.14 -1.40 14.99
CA SER A 56 31.91 -2.04 15.51
C SER A 56 30.65 -1.31 15.02
N VAL A 57 30.70 0.02 14.95
CA VAL A 57 29.61 0.83 14.35
C VAL A 57 29.42 0.48 12.88
N GLY A 58 30.53 0.43 12.11
CA GLY A 58 30.46 0.08 10.69
C GLY A 58 29.87 -1.31 10.44
N ILE A 59 30.27 -2.32 11.21
CA ILE A 59 29.71 -3.67 11.11
C ILE A 59 28.24 -3.69 11.53
N ALA A 60 27.90 -3.06 12.65
CA ALA A 60 26.53 -3.00 13.15
C ALA A 60 25.56 -2.27 12.21
N MET A 61 26.05 -1.34 11.40
CA MET A 61 25.28 -0.66 10.36
C MET A 61 25.22 -1.49 9.05
N TRP A 62 26.34 -2.07 8.65
CA TRP A 62 26.45 -2.76 7.35
C TRP A 62 25.66 -4.06 7.30
N GLU A 63 25.72 -4.88 8.34
CA GLU A 63 25.04 -6.18 8.37
C GLU A 63 23.51 -6.06 8.20
N PRO A 64 22.80 -5.23 9.00
CA PRO A 64 21.35 -5.04 8.81
C PRO A 64 21.03 -4.38 7.47
N THR A 65 21.85 -3.40 7.03
CA THR A 65 21.64 -2.69 5.77
C THR A 65 21.76 -3.64 4.58
N LYS A 66 22.80 -4.48 4.55
CA LYS A 66 22.99 -5.50 3.52
C LYS A 66 21.85 -6.50 3.50
N ALA A 67 21.44 -6.99 4.67
CA ALA A 67 20.34 -7.94 4.80
C ALA A 67 19.00 -7.32 4.31
N PHE A 68 18.74 -6.06 4.68
CA PHE A 68 17.57 -5.32 4.22
C PHE A 68 17.60 -5.11 2.71
N LEU A 69 18.73 -4.62 2.17
CA LEU A 69 18.86 -4.30 0.74
C LEU A 69 18.68 -5.55 -0.14
N HIS A 70 19.27 -6.67 0.28
CA HIS A 70 19.13 -7.94 -0.43
C HIS A 70 17.66 -8.43 -0.38
N LYS A 71 17.04 -8.39 0.78
CA LYS A 71 15.66 -8.87 0.96
C LYS A 71 14.64 -7.95 0.28
N ALA A 72 14.72 -6.65 0.54
CA ALA A 72 13.80 -5.67 -0.05
C ALA A 72 13.97 -5.58 -1.57
N GLY A 73 15.22 -5.50 -2.06
CA GLY A 73 15.51 -5.46 -3.50
C GLY A 73 15.00 -6.68 -4.25
N THR A 74 15.18 -7.88 -3.68
CA THR A 74 14.66 -9.12 -4.31
C THR A 74 13.13 -9.12 -4.36
N ILE A 75 12.47 -8.72 -3.26
CA ILE A 75 11.00 -8.67 -3.21
C ILE A 75 10.46 -7.64 -4.19
N ILE A 76 11.03 -6.43 -4.20
CA ILE A 76 10.59 -5.35 -5.11
C ILE A 76 10.77 -5.80 -6.56
N MET A 77 11.93 -6.33 -6.92
CA MET A 77 12.20 -6.81 -8.28
C MET A 77 11.23 -7.92 -8.70
N LEU A 78 11.00 -8.91 -7.82
CA LEU A 78 10.07 -9.99 -8.10
C LEU A 78 8.64 -9.47 -8.27
N THR A 79 8.19 -8.60 -7.37
CA THR A 79 6.84 -8.00 -7.41
C THR A 79 6.66 -7.17 -8.68
N THR A 80 7.65 -6.37 -9.06
CA THR A 80 7.60 -5.56 -10.29
C THR A 80 7.48 -6.44 -11.53
N ILE A 81 8.25 -7.54 -11.61
CA ILE A 81 8.17 -8.50 -12.72
C ILE A 81 6.79 -9.17 -12.75
N ILE A 82 6.26 -9.58 -11.59
CA ILE A 82 4.94 -10.21 -11.50
C ILE A 82 3.85 -9.22 -11.93
N ILE A 83 3.86 -7.99 -11.42
CA ILE A 83 2.86 -6.97 -11.81
C ILE A 83 2.97 -6.66 -13.29
N TRP A 84 4.18 -6.48 -13.81
CA TRP A 84 4.40 -6.27 -15.25
C TRP A 84 3.82 -7.43 -16.07
N ALA A 85 4.09 -8.66 -15.69
CA ALA A 85 3.53 -9.83 -16.39
C ALA A 85 1.99 -9.86 -16.31
N LEU A 86 1.43 -9.61 -15.12
CA LEU A 86 -0.02 -9.61 -14.91
C LEU A 86 -0.74 -8.47 -15.64
N THR A 87 -0.10 -7.31 -15.81
CA THR A 87 -0.66 -6.18 -16.55
C THR A 87 -0.48 -6.30 -18.07
N THR A 88 0.55 -7.04 -18.53
CA THR A 88 0.86 -7.21 -19.95
C THR A 88 0.13 -8.41 -20.56
N PHE A 89 -0.09 -9.48 -19.80
CA PHE A 89 -0.72 -10.69 -20.33
C PHE A 89 -2.23 -10.75 -20.05
N PRO A 90 -3.03 -11.31 -21.01
CA PRO A 90 -2.62 -11.81 -22.32
C PRO A 90 -2.38 -10.66 -23.30
N MET A 91 -1.30 -10.79 -24.10
CA MET A 91 -1.04 -9.85 -25.19
C MET A 91 -2.18 -9.92 -26.22
N ARG A 92 -2.66 -8.77 -26.67
CA ARG A 92 -3.73 -8.67 -27.66
C ARG A 92 -3.15 -8.61 -29.07
N SER A 93 -3.80 -9.32 -29.99
CA SER A 93 -3.39 -9.27 -31.40
C SER A 93 -3.93 -8.00 -32.06
N ASN A 94 -3.24 -7.52 -33.10
CA ASN A 94 -3.69 -6.35 -33.87
C ASN A 94 -5.12 -6.53 -34.44
N ALA A 95 -5.52 -7.76 -34.73
CA ALA A 95 -6.87 -8.09 -35.20
C ALA A 95 -7.94 -7.89 -34.10
N GLU A 96 -7.62 -8.16 -32.83
CA GLU A 96 -8.52 -7.89 -31.70
C GLU A 96 -8.63 -6.40 -31.41
N LEU A 97 -7.52 -5.65 -31.46
CA LEU A 97 -7.48 -4.21 -31.28
C LEU A 97 -8.34 -3.50 -32.33
N THR A 98 -8.18 -3.86 -33.59
CA THR A 98 -8.97 -3.30 -34.70
C THR A 98 -10.47 -3.60 -34.55
N LYS A 99 -10.83 -4.80 -34.09
CA LYS A 99 -12.24 -5.15 -33.79
C LYS A 99 -12.82 -4.34 -32.64
N ALA A 100 -11.98 -3.98 -31.68
CA ALA A 100 -12.36 -3.10 -30.55
C ALA A 100 -12.40 -1.60 -30.93
N GLY A 101 -12.08 -1.24 -32.18
CA GLY A 101 -12.04 0.14 -32.66
C GLY A 101 -10.80 0.91 -32.24
N ILE A 102 -9.74 0.21 -31.83
CA ILE A 102 -8.48 0.80 -31.37
C ILE A 102 -7.48 0.76 -32.51
N ASP A 103 -6.88 1.91 -32.80
CA ASP A 103 -5.82 2.02 -33.79
C ASP A 103 -4.54 1.34 -33.28
N PRO A 104 -4.04 0.28 -33.94
CA PRO A 104 -2.80 -0.38 -33.53
C PRO A 104 -1.55 0.49 -33.60
N GLY A 105 -1.64 1.64 -34.29
CA GLY A 105 -0.56 2.63 -34.36
C GLY A 105 -0.55 3.63 -33.19
N ASN A 106 -1.56 3.59 -32.32
CA ASN A 106 -1.62 4.43 -31.13
C ASN A 106 -1.19 3.63 -29.90
N ASP A 107 0.10 3.71 -29.57
CA ASP A 107 0.71 2.94 -28.48
C ASP A 107 0.03 3.17 -27.11
N VAL A 108 -0.42 4.40 -26.84
CA VAL A 108 -1.13 4.76 -25.60
C VAL A 108 -2.49 4.07 -25.52
N ALA A 109 -3.27 4.08 -26.60
CA ALA A 109 -4.58 3.43 -26.63
C ALA A 109 -4.45 1.90 -26.55
N VAL A 110 -3.44 1.32 -27.22
CA VAL A 110 -3.11 -0.11 -27.17
C VAL A 110 -2.71 -0.52 -25.74
N ALA A 111 -1.85 0.25 -25.10
CA ALA A 111 -1.40 -0.01 -23.72
C ALA A 111 -2.57 0.05 -22.73
N ALA A 112 -3.39 1.09 -22.79
CA ALA A 112 -4.57 1.25 -21.94
C ALA A 112 -5.57 0.11 -22.11
N TYR A 113 -5.87 -0.31 -23.36
CA TYR A 113 -6.76 -1.42 -23.64
C TYR A 113 -6.21 -2.77 -23.15
N THR A 114 -4.91 -3.02 -23.38
CA THR A 114 -4.24 -4.24 -22.92
C THR A 114 -4.27 -4.34 -21.41
N MET A 115 -4.01 -3.23 -20.71
CA MET A 115 -4.04 -3.16 -19.27
C MET A 115 -5.45 -3.43 -18.72
N ASP A 116 -6.50 -2.82 -19.29
CA ASP A 116 -7.88 -2.99 -18.82
C ASP A 116 -8.41 -4.42 -19.01
N HIS A 117 -7.86 -5.17 -19.98
CA HIS A 117 -8.21 -6.56 -20.27
C HIS A 117 -7.18 -7.58 -19.77
N SER A 118 -6.21 -7.15 -18.96
CA SER A 118 -5.16 -7.98 -18.40
C SER A 118 -5.65 -8.90 -17.28
N ILE A 119 -4.80 -9.83 -16.84
CA ILE A 119 -5.07 -10.69 -15.68
C ILE A 119 -5.17 -9.81 -14.41
N ALA A 120 -4.32 -8.80 -14.30
CA ALA A 120 -4.36 -7.87 -13.17
C ALA A 120 -5.71 -7.15 -13.09
N ALA A 121 -6.24 -6.66 -14.22
CA ALA A 121 -7.55 -6.02 -14.27
C ALA A 121 -8.68 -6.98 -13.87
N ARG A 122 -8.62 -8.24 -14.26
CA ARG A 122 -9.63 -9.23 -13.83
C ARG A 122 -9.61 -9.46 -12.33
N VAL A 123 -8.43 -9.56 -11.74
CA VAL A 123 -8.28 -9.71 -10.29
C VAL A 123 -8.74 -8.45 -9.57
N GLY A 124 -8.31 -7.28 -10.03
CA GLY A 124 -8.72 -5.99 -9.46
C GLY A 124 -10.24 -5.81 -9.50
N LYS A 125 -10.85 -6.00 -10.67
CA LYS A 125 -12.33 -5.92 -10.84
C LYS A 125 -13.11 -6.93 -9.98
N ALA A 126 -12.53 -8.10 -9.68
CA ALA A 126 -13.17 -9.08 -8.78
C ALA A 126 -13.16 -8.63 -7.30
N VAL A 127 -12.16 -7.84 -6.91
CA VAL A 127 -12.01 -7.34 -5.53
C VAL A 127 -12.64 -5.96 -5.35
N GLU A 128 -12.79 -5.20 -6.44
CA GLU A 128 -13.33 -3.84 -6.51
C GLU A 128 -14.63 -3.63 -5.69
N PRO A 129 -15.63 -4.52 -5.69
CA PRO A 129 -16.86 -4.32 -4.91
C PRO A 129 -16.61 -4.15 -3.40
N VAL A 130 -15.48 -4.65 -2.89
CA VAL A 130 -15.08 -4.49 -1.48
C VAL A 130 -14.49 -3.11 -1.22
N PHE A 131 -13.83 -2.52 -2.22
CA PHE A 131 -13.09 -1.27 -2.08
C PHE A 131 -13.76 -0.07 -2.76
N GLU A 132 -14.74 -0.30 -3.63
CA GLU A 132 -15.57 0.73 -4.26
C GLU A 132 -16.15 1.74 -3.25
N PRO A 133 -16.66 1.33 -2.05
CA PRO A 133 -17.14 2.28 -1.04
C PRO A 133 -16.06 3.23 -0.50
N LEU A 134 -14.78 2.94 -0.74
CA LEU A 134 -13.64 3.79 -0.38
C LEU A 134 -13.23 4.73 -1.53
N GLY A 135 -13.88 4.62 -2.70
CA GLY A 135 -13.55 5.34 -3.92
C GLY A 135 -12.34 4.74 -4.67
N PHE A 136 -12.02 3.46 -4.44
CA PHE A 136 -10.91 2.78 -5.11
C PHE A 136 -11.41 2.02 -6.33
N ASP A 137 -10.74 2.19 -7.46
CA ASP A 137 -10.96 1.42 -8.66
C ASP A 137 -10.01 0.20 -8.71
N TRP A 138 -10.23 -0.69 -9.65
CA TRP A 138 -9.43 -1.90 -9.81
C TRP A 138 -7.92 -1.66 -9.91
N ARG A 139 -7.47 -0.49 -10.43
CA ARG A 139 -6.04 -0.15 -10.54
C ARG A 139 -5.43 0.12 -9.18
N VAL A 140 -6.16 0.85 -8.34
CA VAL A 140 -5.78 1.05 -6.94
C VAL A 140 -5.77 -0.28 -6.20
N ASP A 141 -6.76 -1.15 -6.42
CA ASP A 141 -6.85 -2.46 -5.77
C ASP A 141 -5.70 -3.40 -6.15
N VAL A 142 -5.32 -3.44 -7.44
CA VAL A 142 -4.11 -4.17 -7.88
C VAL A 142 -2.85 -3.63 -7.20
N SER A 143 -2.75 -2.31 -7.05
CA SER A 143 -1.64 -1.69 -6.33
C SER A 143 -1.64 -2.04 -4.84
N LEU A 144 -2.81 -2.11 -4.20
CA LEU A 144 -2.94 -2.57 -2.81
C LEU A 144 -2.51 -4.03 -2.66
N ILE A 145 -2.91 -4.91 -3.58
CA ILE A 145 -2.47 -6.31 -3.60
C ILE A 145 -0.94 -6.38 -3.76
N GLY A 146 -0.37 -5.59 -4.67
CA GLY A 146 1.08 -5.48 -4.85
C GLY A 146 1.81 -5.00 -3.60
N SER A 147 1.19 -4.11 -2.83
CA SER A 147 1.73 -3.57 -1.58
C SER A 147 1.83 -4.59 -0.45
N LEU A 148 1.09 -5.70 -0.53
CA LEU A 148 1.20 -6.79 0.46
C LEU A 148 2.59 -7.42 0.50
N ALA A 149 3.31 -7.45 -0.63
CA ALA A 149 4.69 -7.93 -0.68
C ALA A 149 5.65 -6.97 0.02
N ALA A 150 5.54 -5.68 -0.30
CA ALA A 150 6.29 -4.59 0.31
C ALA A 150 5.46 -3.30 0.20
N ARG A 151 5.37 -2.55 1.28
CA ARG A 151 4.55 -1.33 1.36
C ARG A 151 4.92 -0.30 0.28
N GLU A 152 6.19 -0.20 -0.04
CA GLU A 152 6.75 0.66 -1.09
C GLU A 152 6.28 0.23 -2.49
N GLY A 153 5.84 -1.02 -2.64
CA GLY A 153 5.35 -1.58 -3.89
C GLY A 153 4.08 -0.91 -4.42
N ALA A 154 3.25 -0.32 -3.56
CA ALA A 154 2.04 0.36 -3.99
C ALA A 154 2.33 1.58 -4.87
N VAL A 155 3.23 2.45 -4.42
CA VAL A 155 3.60 3.66 -5.17
C VAL A 155 4.27 3.29 -6.48
N SER A 156 5.17 2.30 -6.46
CA SER A 156 5.83 1.82 -7.68
C SER A 156 4.85 1.15 -8.64
N SER A 157 3.85 0.41 -8.14
CA SER A 157 2.81 -0.20 -8.98
C SER A 157 1.90 0.84 -9.64
N LEU A 158 1.46 1.84 -8.88
CA LEU A 158 0.68 2.96 -9.42
C LEU A 158 1.49 3.74 -10.46
N GLY A 159 2.75 4.05 -10.16
CA GLY A 159 3.65 4.71 -11.10
C GLY A 159 3.89 3.89 -12.37
N GLN A 160 4.08 2.58 -12.24
CA GLN A 160 4.25 1.68 -13.38
C GLN A 160 3.00 1.63 -14.27
N MET A 161 1.80 1.57 -13.66
CA MET A 161 0.55 1.60 -14.41
C MET A 161 0.30 2.98 -15.05
N ALA A 162 0.66 4.06 -14.39
CA ALA A 162 0.57 5.41 -14.96
C ALA A 162 1.51 5.57 -16.15
N SER A 163 2.78 5.18 -16.02
CA SER A 163 3.77 5.25 -17.10
C SER A 163 3.47 4.29 -18.27
N ALA A 164 2.77 3.19 -18.02
CA ALA A 164 2.36 2.27 -19.08
C ALA A 164 1.26 2.87 -19.96
N THR A 165 0.48 3.82 -19.46
CA THR A 165 -0.54 4.52 -20.24
C THR A 165 0.04 5.67 -21.05
N ASP A 166 1.13 6.27 -20.60
CA ASP A 166 1.84 7.32 -21.34
C ASP A 166 3.35 7.27 -21.02
N PRO A 167 4.12 6.44 -21.76
CA PRO A 167 5.54 6.21 -21.49
C PRO A 167 6.44 7.43 -21.79
N GLU A 168 5.96 8.39 -22.57
CA GLU A 168 6.72 9.59 -22.99
C GLU A 168 6.42 10.81 -22.13
N ASP A 169 5.40 10.75 -21.28
CA ASP A 169 5.04 11.86 -20.40
C ASP A 169 5.93 11.85 -19.14
N ASP A 170 7.02 12.59 -19.17
CA ASP A 170 7.90 12.87 -18.03
C ASP A 170 7.22 13.74 -16.96
N THR A 171 5.93 14.05 -17.10
CA THR A 171 5.19 14.73 -16.04
C THR A 171 5.17 13.85 -14.79
N GLU A 172 5.21 14.51 -13.64
CA GLU A 172 5.19 13.80 -12.37
C GLU A 172 4.01 12.81 -12.33
N VAL A 173 4.26 11.59 -11.90
CA VAL A 173 3.27 10.51 -11.73
C VAL A 173 1.98 11.01 -11.07
N ALA A 174 2.08 11.98 -10.16
CA ALA A 174 0.94 12.60 -9.53
C ALA A 174 -0.03 13.28 -10.52
N GLN A 175 0.48 13.90 -11.59
CA GLN A 175 -0.36 14.56 -12.61
C GLN A 175 -1.02 13.52 -13.53
N GLN A 176 -0.32 12.44 -13.84
CA GLN A 176 -0.90 11.34 -14.61
C GLN A 176 -2.04 10.67 -13.82
N LEU A 177 -1.84 10.41 -12.52
CA LEU A 177 -2.85 9.85 -11.63
C LEU A 177 -4.08 10.78 -11.49
N ASP A 178 -3.89 12.10 -11.44
CA ASP A 178 -5.02 13.06 -11.36
C ASP A 178 -5.95 13.03 -12.59
N ARG A 179 -5.44 12.56 -13.74
CA ARG A 179 -6.23 12.39 -14.97
C ARG A 179 -7.01 11.07 -15.03
N TRP A 180 -6.76 10.15 -14.11
CA TRP A 180 -7.43 8.86 -14.12
C TRP A 180 -8.91 8.99 -13.81
N THR A 181 -9.72 8.36 -14.65
CA THR A 181 -11.16 8.25 -14.49
C THR A 181 -11.58 6.79 -14.39
N TRP A 182 -12.74 6.57 -13.79
CA TRP A 182 -13.36 5.25 -13.73
C TRP A 182 -13.65 4.74 -15.14
N THR A 183 -13.25 3.49 -15.42
CA THR A 183 -13.41 2.87 -16.74
C THR A 183 -14.73 2.11 -16.88
N HIS A 184 -15.40 1.78 -15.78
CA HIS A 184 -16.65 1.02 -15.74
C HIS A 184 -17.41 1.28 -14.43
N GLY A 185 -18.63 0.70 -14.32
CA GLY A 185 -19.48 0.86 -13.14
C GLY A 185 -20.33 2.12 -13.14
N GLU A 186 -20.96 2.42 -11.99
CA GLU A 186 -21.86 3.59 -11.82
C GLU A 186 -21.10 4.93 -11.91
N HIS A 187 -19.82 4.94 -11.58
CA HIS A 187 -18.96 6.13 -11.56
C HIS A 187 -18.18 6.36 -12.88
N GLN A 188 -18.52 5.65 -13.94
CA GLN A 188 -17.78 5.74 -15.22
C GLN A 188 -17.59 7.18 -15.69
N GLY A 189 -16.33 7.57 -15.93
CA GLY A 189 -15.95 8.92 -16.37
C GLY A 189 -15.67 9.91 -15.23
N GLU A 190 -15.98 9.57 -13.98
CA GLU A 190 -15.62 10.38 -12.81
C GLU A 190 -14.14 10.22 -12.46
N LYS A 191 -13.54 11.24 -11.83
CA LYS A 191 -12.16 11.16 -11.35
C LYS A 191 -12.02 10.18 -10.21
N ILE A 192 -10.98 9.32 -10.26
CA ILE A 192 -10.68 8.36 -9.19
C ILE A 192 -10.05 9.08 -7.99
N PHE A 193 -9.03 9.89 -8.22
CA PHE A 193 -8.30 10.58 -7.15
C PHE A 193 -9.00 11.89 -6.74
N THR A 194 -10.16 11.75 -6.11
CA THR A 194 -10.81 12.86 -5.40
C THR A 194 -10.13 13.11 -4.04
N PRO A 195 -10.30 14.28 -3.42
CA PRO A 195 -9.79 14.51 -2.07
C PRO A 195 -10.24 13.44 -1.06
N ALA A 196 -11.47 12.95 -1.19
CA ALA A 196 -12.01 11.90 -0.34
C ALA A 196 -11.30 10.56 -0.55
N THR A 197 -11.06 10.17 -1.81
CA THR A 197 -10.32 8.96 -2.16
C THR A 197 -8.86 9.03 -1.67
N ILE A 198 -8.21 10.19 -1.79
CA ILE A 198 -6.84 10.39 -1.31
C ILE A 198 -6.77 10.23 0.22
N VAL A 199 -7.72 10.82 0.96
CA VAL A 199 -7.79 10.67 2.43
C VAL A 199 -8.04 9.21 2.80
N ALA A 200 -8.96 8.52 2.12
CA ALA A 200 -9.21 7.11 2.34
C ALA A 200 -7.96 6.25 2.10
N LEU A 201 -7.25 6.50 1.00
CA LEU A 201 -6.02 5.79 0.67
C LEU A 201 -4.94 5.98 1.74
N ILE A 202 -4.71 7.21 2.17
CA ILE A 202 -3.75 7.53 3.23
C ILE A 202 -4.10 6.82 4.54
N LEU A 203 -5.39 6.85 4.94
CA LEU A 203 -5.85 6.18 6.14
C LEU A 203 -5.74 4.66 6.02
N PHE A 204 -6.11 4.09 4.87
CA PHE A 204 -5.92 2.66 4.63
C PHE A 204 -4.46 2.24 4.79
N PHE A 205 -3.53 2.97 4.16
CA PHE A 205 -2.09 2.72 4.29
C PHE A 205 -1.55 2.96 5.71
N ALA A 206 -2.14 3.86 6.49
CA ALA A 206 -1.73 4.09 7.87
C ALA A 206 -2.03 2.90 8.79
N TYR A 207 -3.17 2.23 8.58
CA TYR A 207 -3.66 1.17 9.45
C TYR A 207 -3.45 -0.26 8.94
N ALA A 208 -3.33 -0.47 7.64
CA ALA A 208 -3.18 -1.80 7.08
C ALA A 208 -1.81 -2.44 7.36
N LEU A 209 -1.82 -3.72 7.70
CA LEU A 209 -0.61 -4.54 7.79
C LEU A 209 -0.23 -4.99 6.37
N GLN A 210 0.64 -4.22 5.72
CA GLN A 210 1.02 -4.43 4.32
C GLN A 210 2.45 -4.97 4.14
N CYS A 211 2.98 -5.70 5.12
CA CYS A 211 4.32 -6.25 5.01
C CYS A 211 4.32 -7.75 5.34
N MET A 212 4.42 -8.58 4.31
CA MET A 212 4.51 -10.05 4.48
C MET A 212 5.73 -10.47 5.30
N SER A 213 6.78 -9.65 5.34
CA SER A 213 7.93 -9.89 6.23
C SER A 213 7.53 -9.83 7.69
N THR A 214 6.67 -8.89 8.09
CA THR A 214 6.14 -8.79 9.46
C THR A 214 5.30 -10.02 9.80
N VAL A 215 4.44 -10.47 8.88
CA VAL A 215 3.64 -11.68 9.02
C VAL A 215 4.53 -12.93 9.21
N ALA A 216 5.60 -13.04 8.41
CA ALA A 216 6.55 -14.15 8.49
C ALA A 216 7.33 -14.17 9.81
N ILE A 217 7.77 -13.01 10.31
CA ILE A 217 8.42 -12.88 11.61
C ILE A 217 7.44 -13.25 12.73
N MET A 218 6.24 -12.70 12.70
CA MET A 218 5.20 -12.98 13.69
C MET A 218 4.87 -14.49 13.75
N LYS A 219 4.77 -15.16 12.58
CA LYS A 219 4.61 -16.62 12.51
C LYS A 219 5.73 -17.36 13.22
N ARG A 220 6.99 -16.93 12.99
CA ARG A 220 8.16 -17.56 13.59
C ARG A 220 8.19 -17.37 15.11
N GLU A 221 7.92 -16.17 15.59
CA GLU A 221 7.95 -15.83 17.01
C GLU A 221 6.78 -16.48 17.79
N THR A 222 5.60 -16.60 17.17
CA THR A 222 4.41 -17.20 17.81
C THR A 222 4.27 -18.70 17.59
N GLY A 223 5.13 -19.32 16.78
CA GLY A 223 5.11 -20.76 16.49
C GLY A 223 3.92 -21.23 15.67
N GLY A 224 3.13 -20.31 15.05
CA GLY A 224 1.94 -20.70 14.28
C GLY A 224 1.33 -19.60 13.44
N TRP A 225 0.31 -19.94 12.65
CA TRP A 225 -0.41 -19.01 11.79
C TRP A 225 -1.57 -18.25 12.47
N LYS A 226 -1.99 -18.71 13.67
CA LYS A 226 -3.15 -18.15 14.36
C LYS A 226 -3.01 -16.65 14.65
N TRP A 227 -1.91 -16.27 15.28
CA TRP A 227 -1.68 -14.86 15.64
C TRP A 227 -1.43 -13.95 14.44
N PRO A 228 -0.61 -14.35 13.44
CA PRO A 228 -0.46 -13.59 12.20
C PRO A 228 -1.79 -13.37 11.47
N ALA A 229 -2.63 -14.40 11.38
CA ALA A 229 -3.93 -14.32 10.71
C ALA A 229 -4.89 -13.37 11.46
N ILE A 230 -4.94 -13.45 12.80
CA ILE A 230 -5.73 -12.53 13.62
C ILE A 230 -5.23 -11.09 13.45
N ALA A 231 -3.91 -10.88 13.52
CA ALA A 231 -3.32 -9.55 13.36
C ALA A 231 -3.62 -8.96 11.97
N PHE A 232 -3.43 -9.74 10.92
CA PHE A 232 -3.75 -9.32 9.55
C PHE A 232 -5.24 -8.99 9.40
N GLY A 233 -6.12 -9.86 9.88
CA GLY A 233 -7.57 -9.69 9.77
C GLY A 233 -8.07 -8.44 10.50
N TYR A 234 -7.69 -8.25 11.77
CA TYR A 234 -8.17 -7.10 12.52
C TYR A 234 -7.61 -5.78 11.98
N MET A 235 -6.33 -5.75 11.56
CA MET A 235 -5.73 -4.56 10.97
C MET A 235 -6.35 -4.23 9.61
N PHE A 236 -6.69 -5.23 8.80
CA PHE A 236 -7.39 -5.04 7.55
C PHE A 236 -8.79 -4.41 7.78
N VAL A 237 -9.57 -4.98 8.70
CA VAL A 237 -10.90 -4.44 9.04
C VAL A 237 -10.79 -3.01 9.58
N LEU A 238 -9.82 -2.77 10.47
CA LEU A 238 -9.59 -1.43 11.02
C LEU A 238 -9.20 -0.43 9.92
N ALA A 239 -8.29 -0.81 9.02
CA ALA A 239 -7.87 0.01 7.90
C ALA A 239 -9.05 0.35 6.97
N TRP A 240 -9.87 -0.65 6.64
CA TRP A 240 -11.05 -0.47 5.82
C TRP A 240 -12.06 0.48 6.48
N MET A 241 -12.36 0.28 7.76
CA MET A 241 -13.29 1.14 8.50
C MET A 241 -12.80 2.59 8.60
N MET A 242 -11.51 2.78 8.91
CA MET A 242 -10.93 4.12 9.02
C MET A 242 -10.88 4.83 7.66
N ALA A 243 -10.57 4.11 6.58
CA ALA A 243 -10.61 4.63 5.23
C ALA A 243 -12.04 5.01 4.81
N PHE A 244 -13.03 4.16 5.12
CA PHE A 244 -14.43 4.44 4.83
C PHE A 244 -14.94 5.67 5.59
N ILE A 245 -14.65 5.78 6.88
CA ILE A 245 -15.00 6.96 7.68
C ILE A 245 -14.33 8.21 7.11
N GLY A 246 -13.05 8.12 6.75
CA GLY A 246 -12.31 9.23 6.16
C GLY A 246 -12.90 9.68 4.82
N HIS A 247 -13.25 8.72 3.95
CA HIS A 247 -13.93 8.98 2.68
C HIS A 247 -15.27 9.69 2.90
N LEU A 248 -16.12 9.15 3.78
CA LEU A 248 -17.43 9.69 4.08
C LEU A 248 -17.36 11.10 4.66
N VAL A 249 -16.48 11.31 5.66
CA VAL A 249 -16.32 12.62 6.31
C VAL A 249 -15.82 13.65 5.31
N THR A 250 -14.88 13.29 4.45
CA THR A 250 -14.34 14.22 3.46
C THR A 250 -15.39 14.58 2.41
N ASN A 251 -16.19 13.62 1.95
CA ASN A 251 -17.31 13.90 1.04
C ASN A 251 -18.41 14.75 1.65
N LEU A 252 -18.60 14.72 2.98
CA LEU A 252 -19.58 15.57 3.65
C LEU A 252 -19.08 17.00 3.90
N LEU A 253 -17.76 17.21 3.90
CA LEU A 253 -17.13 18.51 4.17
C LEU A 253 -16.82 19.33 2.91
N ILE A 254 -16.80 18.69 1.74
CA ILE A 254 -16.51 19.29 0.43
C ILE A 254 -17.75 19.29 -0.44
#